data_6a717262475ed9e6e04cf247726c6fe7
#
_entry.id   6a717262475ed9e6e04cf247726c6fe7
#
_cell.length_a   1.000
_cell.length_b   1.000
_cell.length_c   1.000
_cell.angle_alpha   90.00
_cell.angle_beta   90.00
_cell.angle_gamma   90.00
#
_symmetry.space_group_name_H-M   'P 1'
#
loop_
_entity.id
_entity.type
_entity.pdbx_description
1 polymer ?
#
loop_
_entity_poly.entity_id
_entity_poly.type
_entity_poly.pdbx_seq_one_letter_code
_entity_poly.pdbx_strand_id
1 'polypeptide(L)'
;MVRTITQQDDDFLLAAAGCFGLIGVITSLTLQLEPMSYAVLCPVKLPVIDAVPPPEDYRLRLPPALALPRTDEQIEQAVAAFEARAANDYYAEWFWFPYSDEVWVNTWNTTADAEGAVEYPSKPGLFEQWLESVLMEAMQYLSIYTHTDEVGPLLQTTLMCKFW
;
A
#
# COMPACT_ATOMS: atom_id res chain seq x y z
N MET A 1 -0.98 29.81 24.56
CA MET A 1 -2.33 29.46 24.98
C MET A 1 -2.54 27.99 24.66
N VAL A 2 -3.00 27.17 25.60
CA VAL A 2 -3.37 25.77 25.36
C VAL A 2 -4.88 25.71 25.17
N ARG A 3 -5.34 25.01 24.14
CA ARG A 3 -6.77 24.77 23.87
C ARG A 3 -7.03 23.26 23.85
N THR A 4 -8.05 22.81 24.56
CA THR A 4 -8.55 21.44 24.45
C THR A 4 -9.63 21.41 23.36
N ILE A 5 -9.51 20.46 22.44
CA ILE A 5 -10.47 20.19 21.36
C ILE A 5 -11.09 18.84 21.69
N THR A 6 -12.41 18.76 21.61
CA THR A 6 -13.18 17.55 21.89
C THR A 6 -14.01 17.14 20.68
N GLN A 7 -14.63 15.96 20.72
CA GLN A 7 -15.58 15.52 19.69
C GLN A 7 -16.76 16.47 19.47
N GLN A 8 -17.03 17.39 20.39
CA GLN A 8 -18.08 18.41 20.24
C GLN A 8 -17.63 19.59 19.34
N ASP A 9 -16.33 19.69 19.09
CA ASP A 9 -15.71 20.70 18.20
C ASP A 9 -15.41 20.08 16.82
N ASP A 10 -16.34 19.36 16.22
CA ASP A 10 -16.13 18.51 15.03
C ASP A 10 -15.31 19.16 13.92
N ASP A 11 -15.67 20.33 13.46
CA ASP A 11 -14.97 21.03 12.38
C ASP A 11 -13.51 21.34 12.75
N PHE A 12 -13.29 21.70 14.02
CA PHE A 12 -11.95 22.02 14.48
C PHE A 12 -11.11 20.78 14.73
N LEU A 13 -11.73 19.68 15.14
CA LEU A 13 -11.08 18.38 15.32
C LEU A 13 -10.63 17.82 13.97
N LEU A 14 -11.49 17.86 12.96
CA LEU A 14 -11.16 17.44 11.59
C LEU A 14 -10.05 18.31 10.99
N ALA A 15 -10.12 19.63 11.18
CA ALA A 15 -9.08 20.53 10.74
C ALA A 15 -7.74 20.25 11.46
N ALA A 16 -7.78 19.93 12.76
CA ALA A 16 -6.58 19.61 13.54
C ALA A 16 -5.96 18.27 13.12
N ALA A 17 -6.77 17.26 12.77
CA ALA A 17 -6.32 15.95 12.34
C ALA A 17 -5.51 16.00 11.02
N GLY A 18 -5.85 16.93 10.11
CA GLY A 18 -5.19 17.10 8.82
C GLY A 18 -4.30 18.35 8.69
N CYS A 19 -3.99 19.03 9.77
CA CYS A 19 -3.39 20.39 9.72
C CYS A 19 -1.89 20.45 9.41
N PHE A 20 -1.16 19.34 9.41
CA PHE A 20 0.30 19.32 9.24
C PHE A 20 1.06 20.35 10.10
N GLY A 21 0.55 20.65 11.30
CA GLY A 21 1.12 21.63 12.21
C GLY A 21 0.75 23.10 11.93
N LEU A 22 -0.08 23.40 10.92
CA LEU A 22 -0.44 24.78 10.54
C LEU A 22 -1.28 25.51 11.58
N ILE A 23 -2.06 24.79 12.39
CA ILE A 23 -2.91 25.38 13.44
C ILE A 23 -2.26 25.33 14.84
N GLY A 24 -1.15 24.66 15.01
CA GLY A 24 -0.44 24.58 16.28
C GLY A 24 0.27 23.26 16.49
N VAL A 25 0.77 23.07 17.71
CA VAL A 25 1.46 21.85 18.13
C VAL A 25 0.51 21.05 19.03
N ILE A 26 0.27 19.78 18.67
CA ILE A 26 -0.48 18.85 19.50
C ILE A 26 0.45 18.36 20.63
N THR A 27 0.10 18.65 21.87
CA THR A 27 0.89 18.28 23.05
C THR A 27 0.37 17.01 23.74
N SER A 28 -0.88 16.69 23.55
CA SER A 28 -1.47 15.44 24.05
C SER A 28 -2.65 15.04 23.19
N LEU A 29 -2.89 13.71 23.10
CA LEU A 29 -3.98 13.12 22.36
C LEU A 29 -4.61 12.01 23.20
N THR A 30 -5.93 12.01 23.33
CA THR A 30 -6.68 10.93 23.94
C THR A 30 -7.39 10.14 22.84
N LEU A 31 -7.07 8.86 22.73
CA LEU A 31 -7.68 7.96 21.76
C LEU A 31 -8.59 6.95 22.47
N GLN A 32 -9.73 6.70 21.89
CA GLN A 32 -10.53 5.54 22.23
C GLN A 32 -9.99 4.36 21.43
N LEU A 33 -9.52 3.34 22.14
CA LEU A 33 -9.00 2.14 21.51
C LEU A 33 -10.10 1.08 21.44
N GLU A 34 -10.14 0.38 20.33
CA GLU A 34 -10.94 -0.83 20.20
C GLU A 34 -10.22 -2.04 20.83
N PRO A 35 -10.94 -3.13 21.13
CA PRO A 35 -10.30 -4.37 21.53
C PRO A 35 -9.27 -4.82 20.50
N MET A 36 -8.19 -5.46 20.97
CA MET A 36 -7.16 -6.00 20.11
C MET A 36 -7.76 -7.03 19.15
N SER A 37 -7.46 -6.90 17.88
CA SER A 37 -7.83 -7.82 16.82
C SER A 37 -6.58 -8.30 16.05
N TYR A 38 -6.76 -9.35 15.27
CA TYR A 38 -5.69 -9.89 14.41
C TYR A 38 -5.96 -9.51 12.97
N ALA A 39 -4.91 -9.26 12.20
CA ALA A 39 -5.01 -8.98 10.78
C ALA A 39 -4.98 -10.27 9.97
N VAL A 40 -5.94 -10.44 9.06
CA VAL A 40 -5.92 -11.50 8.05
C VAL A 40 -5.48 -10.87 6.75
N LEU A 41 -4.25 -11.16 6.33
CA LEU A 41 -3.63 -10.63 5.12
C LEU A 41 -4.02 -11.48 3.91
N CYS A 42 -4.39 -10.83 2.81
CA CYS A 42 -4.75 -11.46 1.55
C CYS A 42 -4.00 -10.79 0.37
N PRO A 43 -2.66 -10.89 0.33
CA PRO A 43 -1.88 -10.27 -0.74
C PRO A 43 -2.05 -11.02 -2.06
N VAL A 44 -2.22 -10.27 -3.16
CA VAL A 44 -2.28 -10.81 -4.52
C VAL A 44 -1.49 -9.93 -5.49
N LYS A 45 -0.90 -10.55 -6.52
CA LYS A 45 -0.29 -9.83 -7.65
C LYS A 45 -1.22 -9.92 -8.85
N LEU A 46 -1.51 -8.79 -9.45
CA LEU A 46 -2.42 -8.66 -10.58
C LEU A 46 -1.82 -7.71 -11.62
N PRO A 47 -2.12 -7.89 -12.91
CA PRO A 47 -1.86 -6.87 -13.91
C PRO A 47 -2.46 -5.53 -13.48
N VAL A 48 -1.76 -4.42 -13.79
CA VAL A 48 -2.19 -3.06 -13.41
C VAL A 48 -3.65 -2.79 -13.80
N ILE A 49 -4.01 -3.20 -15.02
CA ILE A 49 -5.36 -2.98 -15.58
C ILE A 49 -6.46 -3.77 -14.86
N ASP A 50 -6.11 -4.90 -14.23
CA ASP A 50 -7.04 -5.72 -13.46
C ASP A 50 -7.08 -5.26 -11.99
N ALA A 51 -5.96 -4.76 -11.47
CA ALA A 51 -5.86 -4.27 -10.10
C ALA A 51 -6.54 -2.90 -9.91
N VAL A 52 -6.42 -2.01 -10.91
CA VAL A 52 -7.04 -0.69 -10.95
C VAL A 52 -7.70 -0.51 -12.32
N PRO A 53 -8.89 -1.08 -12.53
CA PRO A 53 -9.57 -1.03 -13.83
C PRO A 53 -9.84 0.43 -14.24
N PRO A 54 -9.46 0.82 -15.47
CA PRO A 54 -9.69 2.17 -15.92
C PRO A 54 -11.19 2.41 -16.17
N PRO A 55 -11.68 3.64 -15.88
CA PRO A 55 -13.01 4.02 -16.28
C PRO A 55 -13.21 3.87 -17.79
N GLU A 56 -14.46 3.63 -18.22
CA GLU A 56 -14.80 3.33 -19.61
C GLU A 56 -14.24 4.36 -20.60
N ASP A 57 -14.36 5.66 -20.28
CA ASP A 57 -13.87 6.76 -21.11
C ASP A 57 -12.35 6.77 -21.35
N TYR A 58 -11.60 6.10 -20.51
CA TYR A 58 -10.13 6.05 -20.57
C TYR A 58 -9.58 4.77 -21.17
N ARG A 59 -10.41 3.73 -21.36
CA ARG A 59 -9.96 2.42 -21.89
C ARG A 59 -9.29 2.52 -23.24
N LEU A 60 -9.76 3.41 -24.12
CA LEU A 60 -9.17 3.66 -25.44
C LEU A 60 -7.88 4.52 -25.40
N ARG A 61 -7.54 5.08 -24.25
CA ARG A 61 -6.38 5.97 -24.07
C ARG A 61 -5.24 5.32 -23.29
N LEU A 62 -5.34 4.03 -23.00
CA LEU A 62 -4.32 3.32 -22.27
C LEU A 62 -3.02 3.26 -23.08
N PRO A 63 -1.86 3.43 -22.40
CA PRO A 63 -0.57 3.14 -23.02
C PRO A 63 -0.52 1.70 -23.56
N PRO A 64 0.10 1.44 -24.70
CA PRO A 64 0.18 0.09 -25.28
C PRO A 64 0.72 -0.98 -24.32
N ALA A 65 1.62 -0.60 -23.41
CA ALA A 65 2.17 -1.49 -22.40
C ALA A 65 1.15 -1.98 -21.38
N LEU A 66 0.06 -1.22 -21.16
CA LEU A 66 -1.01 -1.55 -20.22
C LEU A 66 -2.28 -2.04 -20.94
N ALA A 67 -2.35 -1.90 -22.26
CA ALA A 67 -3.52 -2.27 -23.08
C ALA A 67 -3.53 -3.77 -23.38
N LEU A 68 -3.62 -4.60 -22.33
CA LEU A 68 -3.74 -6.04 -22.48
C LEU A 68 -5.11 -6.41 -23.06
N PRO A 69 -5.19 -7.38 -23.98
CA PRO A 69 -6.47 -7.87 -24.50
C PRO A 69 -7.33 -8.44 -23.36
N ARG A 70 -8.58 -7.97 -23.27
CA ARG A 70 -9.57 -8.43 -22.27
C ARG A 70 -10.91 -8.59 -22.93
N THR A 71 -11.66 -9.60 -22.48
CA THR A 71 -13.10 -9.70 -22.81
C THR A 71 -13.91 -8.78 -21.91
N ASP A 72 -15.13 -8.45 -22.32
CA ASP A 72 -16.01 -7.60 -21.52
C ASP A 72 -16.28 -8.22 -20.14
N GLU A 73 -16.44 -9.55 -20.07
CA GLU A 73 -16.63 -10.27 -18.82
C GLU A 73 -15.41 -10.16 -17.89
N GLN A 74 -14.19 -10.20 -18.43
CA GLN A 74 -12.96 -10.02 -17.63
C GLN A 74 -12.86 -8.60 -17.07
N ILE A 75 -13.28 -7.60 -17.84
CA ILE A 75 -13.31 -6.21 -17.40
C ILE A 75 -14.33 -6.02 -16.28
N GLU A 76 -15.53 -6.56 -16.45
CA GLU A 76 -16.58 -6.50 -15.43
C GLU A 76 -16.14 -7.20 -14.13
N GLN A 77 -15.51 -8.35 -14.23
CA GLN A 77 -14.96 -9.07 -13.08
C GLN A 77 -13.87 -8.26 -12.36
N ALA A 78 -12.97 -7.62 -13.11
CA ALA A 78 -11.91 -6.77 -12.53
C ALA A 78 -12.51 -5.56 -11.81
N VAL A 79 -13.50 -4.89 -12.40
CA VAL A 79 -14.22 -3.77 -11.77
C VAL A 79 -14.91 -4.22 -10.49
N ALA A 80 -15.68 -5.31 -10.55
CA ALA A 80 -16.37 -5.84 -9.37
C ALA A 80 -15.39 -6.24 -8.25
N ALA A 81 -14.25 -6.84 -8.60
CA ALA A 81 -13.23 -7.22 -7.63
C ALA A 81 -12.54 -6.00 -6.99
N PHE A 82 -12.26 -4.96 -7.78
CA PHE A 82 -11.72 -3.70 -7.27
C PHE A 82 -12.69 -3.02 -6.31
N GLU A 83 -13.94 -2.86 -6.72
CA GLU A 83 -14.99 -2.24 -5.91
C GLU A 83 -15.24 -3.02 -4.60
N ALA A 84 -15.26 -4.36 -4.70
CA ALA A 84 -15.43 -5.21 -3.52
C ALA A 84 -14.31 -5.02 -2.49
N ARG A 85 -13.05 -4.98 -2.94
CA ARG A 85 -11.90 -4.70 -2.05
C ARG A 85 -11.97 -3.30 -1.46
N ALA A 86 -12.24 -2.30 -2.30
CA ALA A 86 -12.28 -0.91 -1.87
C ALA A 86 -13.40 -0.63 -0.86
N ALA A 87 -14.53 -1.36 -0.96
CA ALA A 87 -15.69 -1.14 -0.11
C ALA A 87 -15.71 -2.01 1.15
N ASN A 88 -15.15 -3.22 1.11
CA ASN A 88 -15.36 -4.22 2.16
C ASN A 88 -14.10 -4.55 2.97
N ASP A 89 -12.90 -4.38 2.41
CA ASP A 89 -11.68 -4.65 3.16
C ASP A 89 -11.43 -3.55 4.20
N TYR A 90 -11.01 -3.93 5.40
CA TYR A 90 -10.67 -2.99 6.46
C TYR A 90 -9.53 -2.07 6.05
N TYR A 91 -8.58 -2.62 5.30
CA TYR A 91 -7.44 -1.89 4.75
C TYR A 91 -7.08 -2.43 3.38
N ALA A 92 -6.76 -1.55 2.44
CA ALA A 92 -6.35 -1.92 1.10
C ALA A 92 -5.27 -0.97 0.58
N GLU A 93 -4.19 -1.53 0.05
CA GLU A 93 -3.10 -0.82 -0.58
C GLU A 93 -2.78 -1.44 -1.93
N TRP A 94 -2.46 -0.58 -2.90
CA TRP A 94 -2.00 -0.98 -4.23
C TRP A 94 -0.59 -0.45 -4.43
N PHE A 95 0.38 -1.35 -4.52
CA PHE A 95 1.78 -1.01 -4.78
C PHE A 95 2.11 -1.26 -6.24
N TRP A 96 2.22 -0.20 -7.01
CA TRP A 96 2.70 -0.27 -8.38
C TRP A 96 4.09 0.31 -8.47
N PHE A 97 5.03 -0.53 -8.88
CA PHE A 97 6.41 -0.13 -9.07
C PHE A 97 6.65 0.28 -10.52
N PRO A 98 7.45 1.33 -10.77
CA PRO A 98 7.87 1.70 -12.11
C PRO A 98 8.49 0.50 -12.83
N TYR A 99 8.22 0.39 -14.14
CA TYR A 99 8.70 -0.70 -15.00
C TYR A 99 8.09 -2.09 -14.73
N SER A 100 7.06 -2.18 -13.92
CA SER A 100 6.27 -3.39 -13.72
C SER A 100 4.91 -3.24 -14.39
N ASP A 101 4.43 -4.28 -15.02
CA ASP A 101 3.07 -4.41 -15.54
C ASP A 101 2.11 -5.02 -14.51
N GLU A 102 2.64 -5.42 -13.35
CA GLU A 102 1.89 -5.94 -12.23
C GLU A 102 1.85 -4.96 -11.05
N VAL A 103 0.75 -5.02 -10.32
CA VAL A 103 0.51 -4.34 -9.05
C VAL A 103 0.43 -5.38 -7.96
N TRP A 104 1.08 -5.13 -6.86
CA TRP A 104 0.85 -5.87 -5.65
C TRP A 104 -0.30 -5.23 -4.87
N VAL A 105 -1.39 -5.98 -4.73
CA VAL A 105 -2.57 -5.58 -3.97
C VAL A 105 -2.48 -6.23 -2.60
N ASN A 106 -2.27 -5.42 -1.59
CA ASN A 106 -2.18 -5.86 -0.20
C ASN A 106 -3.44 -5.42 0.53
N THR A 107 -4.29 -6.39 0.85
CA THR A 107 -5.52 -6.14 1.59
C THR A 107 -5.52 -6.97 2.86
N TRP A 108 -6.16 -6.44 3.90
CA TRP A 108 -6.44 -7.22 5.09
C TRP A 108 -7.77 -6.87 5.73
N ASN A 109 -8.27 -7.84 6.46
CA ASN A 109 -9.43 -7.72 7.32
C ASN A 109 -9.06 -8.04 8.76
N THR A 110 -9.90 -7.72 9.70
CA THR A 110 -9.68 -7.98 11.11
C THR A 110 -10.50 -9.18 11.58
N THR A 111 -9.92 -9.97 12.49
CA THR A 111 -10.60 -11.07 13.17
C THR A 111 -10.29 -11.05 14.66
N ALA A 112 -11.23 -11.55 15.47
CA ALA A 112 -11.01 -11.79 16.89
C ALA A 112 -10.35 -13.16 17.14
N ASP A 113 -10.27 -14.02 16.13
CA ASP A 113 -9.70 -15.35 16.25
C ASP A 113 -8.18 -15.28 16.17
N ALA A 114 -7.53 -15.85 17.19
CA ALA A 114 -6.07 -15.92 17.31
C ALA A 114 -5.48 -17.18 16.66
N GLU A 115 -6.32 -18.10 16.13
CA GLU A 115 -5.82 -19.35 15.55
C GLU A 115 -4.91 -19.06 14.33
N GLY A 116 -3.69 -19.56 14.37
CA GLY A 116 -2.70 -19.34 13.33
C GLY A 116 -2.05 -17.95 13.34
N ALA A 117 -2.35 -17.10 14.32
CA ALA A 117 -1.72 -15.78 14.43
C ALA A 117 -0.21 -15.93 14.68
N VAL A 118 0.58 -15.18 13.92
CA VAL A 118 2.03 -15.10 14.05
C VAL A 118 2.46 -13.71 14.48
N GLU A 119 3.51 -13.64 15.29
CA GLU A 119 4.08 -12.35 15.67
C GLU A 119 4.73 -11.68 14.45
N TYR A 120 4.38 -10.41 14.20
CA TYR A 120 4.99 -9.63 13.13
C TYR A 120 5.67 -8.39 13.70
N PRO A 121 6.89 -8.06 13.29
CA PRO A 121 7.74 -8.90 12.44
C PRO A 121 8.29 -10.11 13.19
N SER A 122 8.32 -11.25 12.53
CA SER A 122 8.96 -12.45 13.10
C SER A 122 10.48 -12.27 13.16
N LYS A 123 11.16 -13.00 14.06
CA LYS A 123 12.64 -12.94 14.14
C LYS A 123 13.35 -13.30 12.82
N PRO A 124 12.93 -14.35 12.08
CA PRO A 124 13.45 -14.59 10.73
C PRO A 124 13.18 -13.43 9.79
N GLY A 125 11.96 -12.88 9.79
CA GLY A 125 11.59 -11.75 8.95
C GLY A 125 12.40 -10.48 9.23
N LEU A 126 12.76 -10.20 10.47
CA LEU A 126 13.68 -9.11 10.83
C LEU A 126 15.08 -9.31 10.23
N PHE A 127 15.57 -10.54 10.20
CA PHE A 127 16.86 -10.86 9.60
C PHE A 127 16.81 -10.69 8.07
N GLU A 128 15.75 -11.15 7.43
CA GLU A 128 15.51 -10.95 6.00
C GLU A 128 15.45 -9.47 5.64
N GLN A 129 14.66 -8.66 6.36
CA GLN A 129 14.58 -7.21 6.15
C GLN A 129 15.94 -6.51 6.35
N TRP A 130 16.72 -6.96 7.33
CA TRP A 130 18.08 -6.43 7.53
C TRP A 130 18.98 -6.77 6.35
N LEU A 131 18.94 -8.02 5.87
CA LEU A 131 19.73 -8.47 4.72
C LEU A 131 19.36 -7.71 3.47
N GLU A 132 18.04 -7.51 3.21
CA GLU A 132 17.54 -6.72 2.11
C GLU A 132 18.00 -5.26 2.20
N SER A 133 17.96 -4.65 3.37
CA SER A 133 18.43 -3.28 3.59
C SER A 133 19.91 -3.14 3.26
N VAL A 134 20.74 -4.07 3.70
CA VAL A 134 22.18 -4.08 3.39
C VAL A 134 22.43 -4.26 1.90
N LEU A 135 21.69 -5.15 1.24
CA LEU A 135 21.79 -5.38 -0.19
C LEU A 135 21.36 -4.14 -0.99
N MET A 136 20.28 -3.49 -0.59
CA MET A 136 19.78 -2.26 -1.21
C MET A 136 20.77 -1.11 -1.05
N GLU A 137 21.36 -0.96 0.12
CA GLU A 137 22.40 0.05 0.37
C GLU A 137 23.64 -0.19 -0.50
N ALA A 138 24.10 -1.44 -0.57
CA ALA A 138 25.23 -1.82 -1.42
C ALA A 138 24.96 -1.52 -2.92
N MET A 139 23.73 -1.81 -3.39
CA MET A 139 23.34 -1.52 -4.77
C MET A 139 23.19 -0.03 -5.05
N GLN A 140 22.73 0.75 -4.10
CA GLN A 140 22.68 2.20 -4.20
C GLN A 140 24.07 2.79 -4.33
N TYR A 141 25.05 2.34 -3.54
CA TYR A 141 26.45 2.73 -3.71
C TYR A 141 27.00 2.36 -5.10
N LEU A 142 26.72 1.15 -5.55
CA LEU A 142 27.17 0.69 -6.87
C LEU A 142 26.56 1.54 -8.00
N SER A 143 25.30 1.91 -7.92
CA SER A 143 24.58 2.78 -8.86
C SER A 143 25.23 4.17 -8.94
N ILE A 144 25.60 4.76 -7.81
CA ILE A 144 26.31 6.05 -7.76
C ILE A 144 27.64 5.97 -8.48
N TYR A 145 28.40 4.88 -8.28
CA TYR A 145 29.70 4.71 -8.93
C TYR A 145 29.62 4.44 -10.44
N THR A 146 28.56 3.78 -10.88
CA THR A 146 28.38 3.39 -12.29
C THR A 146 27.66 4.45 -13.12
N HIS A 147 27.20 5.54 -12.51
CA HIS A 147 26.39 6.61 -13.16
C HIS A 147 25.17 6.07 -13.91
N THR A 148 24.60 4.96 -13.45
CA THR A 148 23.42 4.34 -14.06
C THR A 148 22.20 4.64 -13.21
N ASP A 149 21.63 5.83 -13.39
CA ASP A 149 20.45 6.30 -12.66
C ASP A 149 19.20 5.40 -12.85
N GLU A 150 19.22 4.57 -13.90
CA GLU A 150 18.13 3.65 -14.24
C GLU A 150 18.22 2.29 -13.54
N VAL A 151 19.41 1.87 -13.10
CA VAL A 151 19.61 0.52 -12.52
C VAL A 151 19.03 0.42 -11.11
N GLY A 152 19.11 1.47 -10.31
CA GLY A 152 18.59 1.49 -8.95
C GLY A 152 17.08 1.19 -8.89
N PRO A 153 16.22 1.96 -9.60
CA PRO A 153 14.79 1.71 -9.63
C PRO A 153 14.41 0.35 -10.21
N LEU A 154 15.10 -0.11 -11.25
CA LEU A 154 14.86 -1.41 -11.88
C LEU A 154 15.18 -2.57 -10.94
N LEU A 155 16.31 -2.51 -10.23
CA LEU A 155 16.71 -3.51 -9.25
C LEU A 155 15.77 -3.50 -8.04
N GLN A 156 15.39 -2.33 -7.54
CA GLN A 156 14.43 -2.19 -6.46
C GLN A 156 13.10 -2.84 -6.84
N THR A 157 12.56 -2.51 -8.02
CA THR A 157 11.32 -3.11 -8.53
C THR A 157 11.45 -4.63 -8.64
N THR A 158 12.56 -5.13 -9.19
CA THR A 158 12.79 -6.56 -9.38
C THR A 158 12.86 -7.31 -8.04
N LEU A 159 13.55 -6.74 -7.05
CA LEU A 159 13.64 -7.32 -5.71
C LEU A 159 12.29 -7.31 -5.02
N MET A 160 11.60 -6.19 -4.99
CA MET A 160 10.28 -6.08 -4.38
C MET A 160 9.26 -7.01 -5.04
N CYS A 161 9.33 -7.24 -6.36
CA CYS A 161 8.44 -8.17 -7.05
C CYS A 161 8.79 -9.65 -6.88
N LYS A 162 10.03 -10.00 -6.50
CA LYS A 162 10.46 -11.40 -6.35
C LYS A 162 10.40 -11.94 -4.95
N PHE A 163 10.55 -11.09 -3.95
CA PHE A 163 10.67 -11.52 -2.55
C PHE A 163 9.42 -11.29 -1.71
N TRP A 164 8.33 -10.76 -2.33
CA TRP A 164 7.04 -10.58 -1.67
C TRP A 164 5.92 -11.37 -2.40
#